data_03875465da7d6728da298a08cdcc815f
#
_entry.id   03875465da7d6728da298a08cdcc815f
#
_cell.length_a   1.000
_cell.length_b   1.000
_cell.length_c   1.000
_cell.angle_alpha   90.00
_cell.angle_beta   90.00
_cell.angle_gamma   90.00
#
_symmetry.space_group_name_H-M   'P 1'
#
loop_
_entity.id
_entity.type
_entity.pdbx_description
1 polymer ?
#
loop_
_entity_poly.entity_id
_entity_poly.type
_entity_poly.pdbx_seq_one_letter_code
_entity_poly.pdbx_strand_id
1 'polypeptide(L)'
;MDVENQGTVTRKQVAIRLLYTLLYVAIFEVVKTIVLLTIAFEYFFLLITLRHNEPARTFANKVATYGYRLMRYITLNENQRPFPFSEFPGEIELPDEEVRFD
;
A
#
# COMPACT_ATOMS: atom_id res chain seq x y z
N MET A 1 -2.23 13.96 25.42
CA MET A 1 -1.64 14.00 25.14
C MET A 1 -0.77 14.10 25.20
N ASP A 2 -0.46 14.26 25.44
CA ASP A 2 0.40 14.40 25.53
C ASP A 2 1.16 14.64 25.50
N VAL A 3 1.06 14.87 25.78
CA VAL A 3 1.86 15.09 25.60
C VAL A 3 2.71 15.17 25.84
N GLU A 4 2.75 14.97 26.14
CA GLU A 4 3.62 14.90 26.34
C GLU A 4 4.57 14.98 26.04
N ASN A 5 4.56 15.24 26.08
CA ASN A 5 5.46 15.40 25.74
C ASN A 5 6.00 15.71 25.21
N GLN A 6 5.69 15.31 25.12
CA GLN A 6 6.26 15.69 24.49
C GLN A 6 6.02 16.56 24.14
N GLY A 7 5.62 16.34 24.59
CA GLY A 7 4.77 17.30 24.50
C GLY A 7 4.92 18.52 23.72
N THR A 8 5.33 18.43 22.64
CA THR A 8 5.52 19.58 21.77
C THR A 8 4.61 19.51 20.54
N VAL A 9 3.68 18.55 20.53
CA VAL A 9 2.75 18.39 19.42
C VAL A 9 1.69 19.49 19.50
N THR A 10 1.48 20.19 18.40
CA THR A 10 0.49 21.25 18.32
C THR A 10 -0.69 20.80 17.45
N ARG A 11 -1.82 21.50 17.60
CA ARG A 11 -2.98 21.24 16.75
C ARG A 11 -2.67 21.49 15.27
N LYS A 12 -1.79 22.46 15.00
CA LYS A 12 -1.36 22.75 13.63
C LYS A 12 -0.65 21.55 13.04
N GLN A 13 0.25 20.91 13.79
CA GLN A 13 0.96 19.72 13.31
C GLN A 13 0.00 18.57 13.03
N VAL A 14 -0.96 18.37 13.93
CA VAL A 14 -1.97 17.32 13.74
C VAL A 14 -2.82 17.63 12.50
N ALA A 15 -3.19 18.89 12.32
CA ALA A 15 -3.99 19.28 11.15
C ALA A 15 -3.24 19.06 9.85
N ILE A 16 -1.93 19.36 9.83
CA ILE A 16 -1.11 19.13 8.64
C ILE A 16 -1.04 17.62 8.33
N ARG A 17 -0.82 16.81 9.36
CA ARG A 17 -0.79 15.36 9.17
C ARG A 17 -2.15 14.83 8.72
N LEU A 18 -3.23 15.41 9.21
CA LEU A 18 -4.57 15.05 8.77
C LEU A 18 -4.75 15.31 7.27
N LEU A 19 -4.25 16.45 6.77
CA LEU A 19 -4.33 16.73 5.35
C LEU A 19 -3.56 15.71 4.52
N TYR A 20 -2.37 15.33 4.95
CA TYR A 20 -1.62 14.25 4.29
C TYR A 20 -2.38 12.93 4.37
N THR A 21 -2.98 12.64 5.51
CA THR A 21 -3.75 11.41 5.69
C THR A 21 -4.94 11.36 4.73
N LEU A 22 -5.64 12.49 4.55
CA LEU A 22 -6.76 12.54 3.60
C LEU A 22 -6.28 12.28 2.18
N LEU A 23 -5.14 12.84 1.81
CA LEU A 23 -4.54 12.56 0.50
C LEU A 23 -4.23 11.06 0.35
N TYR A 24 -3.62 10.47 1.37
CA TYR A 24 -3.25 9.06 1.31
C TYR A 24 -4.46 8.14 1.35
N VAL A 25 -5.55 8.54 2.00
CA VAL A 25 -6.81 7.79 1.93
C VAL A 25 -7.32 7.75 0.50
N ALA A 26 -7.27 8.90 -0.20
CA ALA A 26 -7.67 8.94 -1.60
C ALA A 26 -6.76 8.04 -2.46
N ILE A 27 -5.45 8.09 -2.23
CA ILE A 27 -4.51 7.23 -2.93
C ILE A 27 -4.80 5.76 -2.62
N PHE A 28 -5.13 5.45 -1.38
CA PHE A 28 -5.45 4.07 -0.97
C PHE A 28 -6.67 3.55 -1.73
N GLU A 29 -7.68 4.39 -1.97
CA GLU A 29 -8.83 3.98 -2.78
C GLU A 29 -8.41 3.63 -4.21
N VAL A 30 -7.50 4.40 -4.79
CA VAL A 30 -6.94 4.09 -6.11
C VAL A 30 -6.18 2.77 -6.07
N VAL A 31 -5.38 2.56 -5.03
CA VAL A 31 -4.61 1.32 -4.87
C VAL A 31 -5.55 0.12 -4.78
N LYS A 32 -6.64 0.23 -4.04
CA LYS A 32 -7.64 -0.85 -3.95
C LYS A 32 -8.20 -1.18 -5.33
N THR A 33 -8.51 -0.16 -6.11
CA THR A 33 -9.02 -0.37 -7.47
C THR A 33 -8.01 -1.09 -8.33
N ILE A 34 -6.73 -0.69 -8.24
CA ILE A 34 -5.65 -1.35 -8.99
C ILE A 34 -5.54 -2.81 -8.59
N VAL A 35 -5.63 -3.10 -7.30
CA VAL A 35 -5.58 -4.49 -6.81
C VAL A 35 -6.72 -5.30 -7.38
N LEU A 36 -7.94 -4.75 -7.39
CA LEU A 36 -9.10 -5.46 -7.92
C LEU A 36 -8.96 -5.75 -9.41
N LEU A 37 -8.46 -4.78 -10.18
CA LEU A 37 -8.22 -4.96 -11.61
C LEU A 37 -7.12 -6.01 -11.85
N THR A 38 -6.08 -6.00 -11.02
CA THR A 38 -5.00 -6.97 -11.12
C THR A 38 -5.51 -8.39 -10.84
N ILE A 39 -6.35 -8.56 -9.81
CA ILE A 39 -6.95 -9.84 -9.50
C ILE A 39 -7.75 -10.35 -10.69
N ALA A 40 -8.60 -9.49 -11.26
CA ALA A 40 -9.42 -9.87 -12.41
C ALA A 40 -8.54 -10.31 -13.58
N PHE A 41 -7.49 -9.54 -13.88
CA PHE A 41 -6.58 -9.86 -14.96
C PHE A 41 -5.87 -11.20 -14.72
N GLU A 42 -5.34 -11.41 -13.51
CA GLU A 42 -4.60 -12.63 -13.21
C GLU A 42 -5.48 -13.87 -13.31
N TYR A 43 -6.69 -13.82 -12.78
CA TYR A 43 -7.58 -14.96 -12.83
C TYR A 43 -8.11 -15.22 -14.24
N PHE A 44 -8.38 -14.17 -14.99
CA PHE A 44 -8.79 -14.31 -16.39
C PHE A 44 -7.67 -14.99 -17.20
N PHE A 45 -6.45 -14.53 -17.00
CA PHE A 45 -5.28 -15.10 -17.66
C PHE A 45 -5.09 -16.57 -17.29
N LEU A 46 -5.25 -16.90 -15.99
CA LEU A 46 -5.14 -18.27 -15.51
C LEU A 46 -6.21 -19.17 -16.12
N LEU A 47 -7.44 -18.70 -16.24
CA LEU A 47 -8.52 -19.49 -16.80
C LEU A 47 -8.29 -19.82 -18.27
N ILE A 48 -7.65 -18.93 -19.01
CA ILE A 48 -7.41 -19.13 -20.44
C ILE A 48 -6.14 -19.91 -20.68
N THR A 49 -5.04 -19.58 -20.00
CA THR A 49 -3.72 -20.14 -20.31
C THR A 49 -3.27 -21.21 -19.36
N LEU A 50 -3.94 -21.33 -18.20
CA LEU A 50 -3.55 -22.24 -17.12
C LEU A 50 -2.14 -21.99 -16.62
N ARG A 51 -1.66 -20.73 -16.75
CA ARG A 51 -0.37 -20.29 -16.26
C ARG A 51 -0.55 -18.96 -15.56
N HIS A 52 0.27 -18.73 -14.52
CA HIS A 52 0.27 -17.41 -13.90
C HIS A 52 1.15 -16.47 -14.72
N ASN A 53 0.90 -15.17 -14.59
CA ASN A 53 1.65 -14.13 -15.28
C ASN A 53 2.65 -13.53 -14.29
N GLU A 54 3.93 -13.82 -14.45
CA GLU A 54 4.95 -13.35 -13.51
C GLU A 54 5.05 -11.82 -13.41
N PRO A 55 5.05 -11.08 -14.52
CA PRO A 55 5.04 -9.62 -14.40
C PRO A 55 3.85 -9.08 -13.62
N ALA A 56 2.66 -9.66 -13.79
CA ALA A 56 1.48 -9.24 -13.06
C ALA A 56 1.60 -9.55 -11.56
N ARG A 57 2.14 -10.74 -11.22
CA ARG A 57 2.36 -11.12 -9.84
C ARG A 57 3.36 -10.19 -9.16
N THR A 58 4.44 -9.87 -9.85
CA THR A 58 5.46 -8.96 -9.32
C THR A 58 4.88 -7.58 -9.10
N PHE A 59 4.11 -7.09 -10.06
CA PHE A 59 3.44 -5.79 -9.94
C PHE A 59 2.50 -5.79 -8.73
N ALA A 60 1.67 -6.83 -8.62
CA ALA A 60 0.72 -6.93 -7.51
C ALA A 60 1.44 -6.96 -6.17
N ASN A 61 2.59 -7.64 -6.09
CA ASN A 61 3.35 -7.70 -4.86
C ASN A 61 3.88 -6.32 -4.46
N LYS A 62 4.33 -5.54 -5.42
CA LYS A 62 4.79 -4.17 -5.15
C LYS A 62 3.64 -3.29 -4.71
N VAL A 63 2.49 -3.42 -5.34
CA VAL A 63 1.30 -2.66 -4.97
C VAL A 63 0.84 -3.04 -3.56
N ALA A 64 0.90 -4.33 -3.21
CA ALA A 64 0.54 -4.80 -1.88
C ALA A 64 1.45 -4.19 -0.82
N THR A 65 2.75 -4.13 -1.09
CA THR A 65 3.71 -3.50 -0.18
C THR A 65 3.40 -2.03 0.02
N TYR A 66 3.10 -1.33 -1.06
CA TYR A 66 2.74 0.08 -0.99
C TYR A 66 1.46 0.28 -0.19
N GLY A 67 0.45 -0.57 -0.42
CA GLY A 67 -0.80 -0.51 0.35
C GLY A 67 -0.57 -0.70 1.84
N TYR A 68 0.32 -1.62 2.20
CA TYR A 68 0.69 -1.84 3.60
C TYR A 68 1.30 -0.57 4.20
N ARG A 69 2.21 0.08 3.48
CA ARG A 69 2.83 1.32 3.95
C ARG A 69 1.80 2.44 4.12
N LEU A 70 0.87 2.54 3.19
CA LEU A 70 -0.22 3.51 3.29
C LEU A 70 -1.05 3.26 4.55
N MET A 71 -1.42 2.01 4.80
CA MET A 71 -2.22 1.68 5.97
C MET A 71 -1.49 2.03 7.25
N ARG A 72 -0.19 1.78 7.31
CA ARG A 72 0.58 2.11 8.51
C ARG A 72 0.60 3.60 8.76
N TYR A 73 0.76 4.40 7.70
CA TYR A 73 0.82 5.85 7.88
C TYR A 73 -0.54 6.43 8.29
N ILE A 74 -1.61 6.03 7.61
CA ILE A 74 -2.93 6.62 7.88
C ILE A 74 -3.51 6.16 9.22
N THR A 75 -3.01 5.05 9.78
CA THR A 75 -3.42 4.57 11.10
C THR A 75 -2.46 5.01 12.21
N LEU A 76 -1.56 5.94 11.89
CA LEU A 76 -0.63 6.54 12.86
C LEU A 76 0.43 5.56 13.39
N ASN A 77 0.76 4.53 12.62
CA ASN A 77 1.77 3.55 13.00
C ASN A 77 3.12 3.79 12.32
N GLU A 78 3.21 4.79 11.44
CA GLU A 78 4.41 5.10 10.70
C GLU A 78 4.51 6.61 10.54
N ASN A 79 5.71 7.16 10.73
CA ASN A 79 5.90 8.61 10.61
C ASN A 79 6.43 9.03 9.24
N GLN A 80 7.06 8.12 8.53
CA GLN A 80 7.58 8.42 7.21
C GLN A 80 6.43 8.51 6.21
N ARG A 81 6.41 9.59 5.43
CA ARG A 81 5.39 9.77 4.40
C ARG A 81 5.64 8.78 3.27
N PRO A 82 4.60 8.03 2.86
CA PRO A 82 4.75 7.11 1.73
C PRO A 82 4.96 7.85 0.41
N PHE A 83 5.30 7.10 -0.63
CA PHE A 83 5.34 7.62 -1.99
C PHE A 83 4.02 8.39 -2.28
N PRO A 84 4.03 9.53 -2.95
CA PRO A 84 5.13 10.13 -3.72
C PRO A 84 6.05 11.06 -2.93
N PHE A 85 5.86 11.20 -1.65
CA PHE A 85 6.69 12.11 -0.84
C PHE A 85 7.93 11.41 -0.26
N SER A 86 8.17 10.19 -0.67
CA SER A 86 9.39 9.44 -0.40
C SER A 86 9.56 8.41 -1.51
N GLU A 87 10.62 7.63 -1.44
CA GLU A 87 10.85 6.59 -2.45
C GLU A 87 9.78 5.52 -2.39
N PHE A 88 9.48 4.92 -3.52
CA PHE A 88 8.59 3.78 -3.56
C PHE A 88 9.21 2.65 -2.74
N PRO A 89 8.44 1.98 -1.85
CA PRO A 89 9.03 0.99 -0.95
C PRO A 89 9.50 -0.26 -1.68
N GLY A 90 10.56 -0.86 -1.14
CA GLY A 90 10.96 -2.18 -1.57
C GLY A 90 9.92 -3.22 -1.14
N GLU A 91 9.97 -4.38 -1.76
CA GLU A 91 9.03 -5.45 -1.44
C GLU A 91 9.34 -6.02 -0.06
N ILE A 92 8.28 -6.18 0.77
CA ILE A 92 8.40 -6.76 2.10
C ILE A 92 8.70 -8.25 1.98
N GLU A 93 7.98 -8.90 1.08
CA GLU A 93 8.16 -10.32 0.79
C GLU A 93 8.17 -10.49 -0.72
N LEU A 94 8.98 -11.40 -1.19
CA LEU A 94 8.97 -11.75 -2.60
C LEU A 94 7.82 -12.71 -2.88
N PRO A 95 7.30 -12.74 -4.12
CA PRO A 95 6.28 -13.72 -4.48
C PRO A 95 6.82 -15.14 -4.32
N ASP A 96 5.94 -16.07 -3.98
CA ASP A 96 6.30 -17.48 -4.00
C ASP A 96 6.70 -17.88 -5.42
N GLU A 97 7.52 -18.93 -5.53
CA GLU A 97 7.99 -19.36 -6.85
C GLU A 97 6.85 -19.81 -7.74
N GLU A 98 5.87 -20.50 -7.17
CA GLU A 98 4.74 -21.00 -7.93
C GLU A 98 3.44 -20.73 -7.20
N VAL A 99 2.38 -20.52 -7.98
CA VAL A 99 1.03 -20.41 -7.44
C VAL A 99 0.49 -21.82 -7.26
N ARG A 100 -0.07 -22.09 -6.08
CA ARG A 100 -0.65 -23.40 -5.77
C ARG A 100 -2.14 -23.26 -5.63
N PHE A 101 -2.87 -24.30 -6.01
CA PHE A 101 -4.33 -24.27 -6.03
C PHE A 101 -4.94 -25.40 -5.19
N ASP A 102 -4.23 -25.85 -4.17
CA ASP A 102 -4.69 -26.88 -3.25
C ASP A 102 -5.26 -26.29 -1.94
#